data_d11a243b74c16cec20e9b9f5b79ad84e
#
_entry.id   d11a243b74c16cec20e9b9f5b79ad84e
#
_cell.length_a   1.000
_cell.length_b   1.000
_cell.length_c   1.000
_cell.angle_alpha   90.00
_cell.angle_beta   90.00
_cell.angle_gamma   90.00
#
_symmetry.space_group_name_H-M   'P 1'
#
loop_
_entity.id
_entity.type
_entity.pdbx_description
1 polymer ?
#
loop_
_entity_poly.entity_id
_entity_poly.type
_entity_poly.pdbx_seq_one_letter_code
_entity_poly.pdbx_strand_id
1 'polypeptide(L)'
;MEKKLLLVVDAQKDFVYGALRNEEAIKRLPNLCNRIRNWKGLILFTQDTHHENYLETQEGKNLNIPHCIEGTDGWEICDEVKEAYKEIYGDMTLPTILKKSFGYDGWAEAQLDKLGITEIEVDGFCTDICVISQVLVLKAMYPEIKIVVKEDCCAGLNEKKHQAALEIFNSCQVEVI
;
A
#
# COMPACT_ATOMS: atom_id res chain seq x y z
N MET A 1 -3.94 -13.15 22.19
CA MET A 1 -3.53 -11.79 21.76
C MET A 1 -4.00 -11.60 20.33
N GLU A 2 -4.65 -10.50 20.06
CA GLU A 2 -5.04 -10.14 18.70
C GLU A 2 -3.80 -10.01 17.82
N LYS A 3 -3.81 -10.65 16.66
CA LYS A 3 -2.75 -10.50 15.68
C LYS A 3 -3.16 -9.46 14.66
N LYS A 4 -2.39 -8.40 14.57
CA LYS A 4 -2.63 -7.29 13.63
C LYS A 4 -1.59 -7.27 12.52
N LEU A 5 -2.03 -6.92 11.33
CA LEU A 5 -1.20 -6.74 10.16
C LEU A 5 -1.29 -5.28 9.70
N LEU A 6 -0.15 -4.63 9.51
CA LEU A 6 -0.04 -3.39 8.74
C LEU A 6 0.38 -3.75 7.32
N LEU A 7 -0.44 -3.43 6.36
CA LEU A 7 -0.15 -3.54 4.94
C LEU A 7 0.23 -2.16 4.42
N VAL A 8 1.51 -1.98 4.10
CA VAL A 8 2.04 -0.75 3.51
C VAL A 8 2.00 -0.87 1.99
N VAL A 9 1.12 -0.12 1.36
CA VAL A 9 0.82 -0.22 -0.07
C VAL A 9 1.69 0.73 -0.88
N ASP A 10 2.53 0.17 -1.73
CA ASP A 10 3.27 0.84 -2.81
C ASP A 10 3.95 2.16 -2.41
N ALA A 11 4.59 2.19 -1.25
CA ALA A 11 5.36 3.35 -0.80
C ALA A 11 6.70 3.44 -1.56
N GLN A 12 6.61 3.49 -2.91
CA GLN A 12 7.73 3.46 -3.86
C GLN A 12 8.16 4.87 -4.29
N LYS A 13 9.43 5.00 -4.69
CA LYS A 13 10.00 6.29 -5.09
C LYS A 13 9.27 6.93 -6.27
N ASP A 14 8.81 6.14 -7.25
CA ASP A 14 8.08 6.67 -8.39
C ASP A 14 6.74 7.32 -8.03
N PHE A 15 6.05 6.81 -7.01
CA PHE A 15 4.79 7.39 -6.54
C PHE A 15 4.98 8.59 -5.60
N VAL A 16 6.17 8.76 -5.02
CA VAL A 16 6.43 9.85 -4.08
C VAL A 16 7.25 10.95 -4.75
N TYR A 17 8.38 10.62 -5.38
CA TYR A 17 9.38 11.57 -5.87
C TYR A 17 9.64 11.48 -7.37
N GLY A 18 9.36 10.31 -7.99
CA GLY A 18 9.78 9.94 -9.34
C GLY A 18 8.75 10.22 -10.42
N ALA A 19 8.55 9.26 -11.32
CA ALA A 19 7.78 9.40 -12.57
C ALA A 19 6.32 9.84 -12.34
N LEU A 20 5.70 9.39 -11.26
CA LEU A 20 4.34 9.74 -10.85
C LEU A 20 4.33 10.57 -9.55
N ARG A 21 5.29 11.47 -9.40
CA ARG A 21 5.46 12.33 -8.23
C ARG A 21 4.14 12.87 -7.70
N ASN A 22 3.91 12.67 -6.39
CA ASN A 22 2.69 13.08 -5.71
C ASN A 22 3.01 13.93 -4.47
N GLU A 23 2.66 15.21 -4.51
CA GLU A 23 2.91 16.15 -3.40
C GLU A 23 2.15 15.77 -2.11
N GLU A 24 0.96 15.18 -2.24
CA GLU A 24 0.22 14.71 -1.07
C GLU A 24 0.89 13.48 -0.44
N ALA A 25 1.45 12.57 -1.25
CA ALA A 25 2.23 11.45 -0.75
C ALA A 25 3.49 11.92 0.00
N ILE A 26 4.20 12.93 -0.53
CA ILE A 26 5.37 13.54 0.14
C ILE A 26 4.98 14.08 1.53
N LYS A 27 3.83 14.74 1.65
CA LYS A 27 3.34 15.30 2.93
C LYS A 27 2.95 14.20 3.94
N ARG A 28 2.41 13.07 3.46
CA ARG A 28 1.93 11.97 4.30
C ARG A 28 3.01 10.94 4.65
N LEU A 29 4.09 10.87 3.87
CA LEU A 29 5.17 9.91 4.08
C LEU A 29 5.75 9.92 5.50
N PRO A 30 5.99 11.09 6.16
CA PRO A 30 6.46 11.10 7.55
C PRO A 30 5.48 10.44 8.53
N ASN A 31 4.15 10.58 8.32
CA ASN A 31 3.13 9.95 9.15
C ASN A 31 3.17 8.43 8.97
N LEU A 32 3.26 7.96 7.73
CA LEU A 32 3.39 6.53 7.41
C LEU A 32 4.65 5.94 8.05
N CYS A 33 5.81 6.62 7.96
CA CYS A 33 7.04 6.18 8.61
C CYS A 33 6.89 6.13 10.14
N ASN A 34 6.23 7.14 10.73
CA ASN A 34 5.95 7.13 12.16
C ASN A 34 4.98 6.00 12.56
N ARG A 35 4.00 5.70 11.70
CA ARG A 35 3.10 4.55 11.92
C ARG A 35 3.85 3.25 11.93
N ILE A 36 4.75 3.03 10.98
CA ILE A 36 5.62 1.84 10.91
C ILE A 36 6.43 1.70 12.20
N ARG A 37 7.11 2.77 12.65
CA ARG A 37 7.92 2.77 13.89
C ARG A 37 7.14 2.39 15.14
N ASN A 38 5.89 2.76 15.20
CA ASN A 38 5.03 2.53 16.37
C ASN A 38 4.11 1.31 16.25
N TRP A 39 4.20 0.56 15.14
CA TRP A 39 3.34 -0.60 14.92
C TRP A 39 3.66 -1.75 15.88
N LYS A 40 2.61 -2.42 16.36
CA LYS A 40 2.73 -3.60 17.25
C LYS A 40 2.05 -4.79 16.59
N GLY A 41 2.73 -5.43 15.66
CA GLY A 41 2.19 -6.55 14.92
C GLY A 41 3.04 -6.90 13.71
N LEU A 42 2.47 -7.63 12.77
CA LEU A 42 3.14 -7.94 11.51
C LEU A 42 3.10 -6.72 10.59
N ILE A 43 4.13 -6.54 9.79
CA ILE A 43 4.16 -5.54 8.71
C ILE A 43 4.42 -6.29 7.41
N LEU A 44 3.70 -5.92 6.36
CA LEU A 44 3.87 -6.44 5.01
C LEU A 44 3.82 -5.27 4.04
N PHE A 45 4.64 -5.31 3.01
CA PHE A 45 4.72 -4.28 1.99
C PHE A 45 4.19 -4.82 0.67
N THR A 46 3.57 -3.98 -0.13
CA THR A 46 3.36 -4.27 -1.54
C THR A 46 4.25 -3.36 -2.39
N GLN A 47 4.59 -3.84 -3.57
CA GLN A 47 5.43 -3.15 -4.51
C GLN A 47 4.87 -3.38 -5.91
N ASP A 48 4.37 -2.31 -6.51
CA ASP A 48 3.92 -2.34 -7.90
C ASP A 48 5.11 -2.62 -8.81
N THR A 49 4.94 -3.54 -9.75
CA THR A 49 6.09 -4.06 -10.50
C THR A 49 5.73 -4.22 -11.97
N HIS A 50 6.30 -3.36 -12.78
CA HIS A 50 6.19 -3.39 -14.23
C HIS A 50 7.51 -3.80 -14.87
N HIS A 51 7.47 -4.11 -16.15
CA HIS A 51 8.62 -4.51 -16.95
C HIS A 51 8.85 -3.55 -18.13
N GLU A 52 9.95 -3.72 -18.86
CA GLU A 52 10.35 -2.85 -19.97
C GLU A 52 9.25 -2.68 -21.04
N ASN A 53 8.37 -3.68 -21.20
CA ASN A 53 7.25 -3.63 -22.12
C ASN A 53 6.00 -2.92 -21.59
N TYR A 54 6.12 -2.12 -20.51
CA TYR A 54 4.99 -1.43 -19.85
C TYR A 54 4.05 -0.72 -20.85
N LEU A 55 4.60 0.02 -21.82
CA LEU A 55 3.83 0.77 -22.81
C LEU A 55 2.99 -0.12 -23.76
N GLU A 56 3.28 -1.40 -23.83
CA GLU A 56 2.53 -2.38 -24.62
C GLU A 56 1.35 -2.98 -23.84
N THR A 57 1.36 -2.80 -22.51
CA THR A 57 0.31 -3.31 -21.62
C THR A 57 -0.98 -2.50 -21.72
N GLN A 58 -2.09 -3.05 -21.20
CA GLN A 58 -3.35 -2.33 -21.10
C GLN A 58 -3.22 -1.08 -20.21
N GLU A 59 -2.46 -1.18 -19.14
CA GLU A 59 -2.21 -0.06 -18.24
C GLU A 59 -1.39 1.03 -18.92
N GLY A 60 -0.29 0.67 -19.58
CA GLY A 60 0.57 1.61 -20.30
C GLY A 60 -0.12 2.33 -21.46
N LYS A 61 -1.16 1.71 -22.06
CA LYS A 61 -2.02 2.37 -23.07
C LYS A 61 -2.93 3.44 -22.46
N ASN A 62 -3.34 3.29 -21.20
CA ASN A 62 -4.18 4.25 -20.50
C ASN A 62 -3.35 5.31 -19.76
N LEU A 63 -2.21 4.92 -19.21
CA LEU A 63 -1.25 5.79 -18.53
C LEU A 63 0.11 5.67 -19.22
N ASN A 64 0.37 6.53 -20.20
CA ASN A 64 1.60 6.51 -21.00
C ASN A 64 2.81 7.12 -20.25
N ILE A 65 3.02 6.69 -19.02
CA ILE A 65 4.15 7.10 -18.16
C ILE A 65 4.75 5.84 -17.55
N PRO A 66 5.86 5.32 -18.08
CA PRO A 66 6.56 4.19 -17.47
C PRO A 66 6.94 4.52 -16.02
N HIS A 67 6.58 3.65 -15.11
CA HIS A 67 6.87 3.79 -13.68
C HIS A 67 7.03 2.40 -13.05
N CYS A 68 7.64 2.37 -11.89
CA CYS A 68 7.86 1.14 -11.13
C CYS A 68 8.40 -0.02 -11.99
N ILE A 69 9.32 0.30 -12.93
CA ILE A 69 9.97 -0.73 -13.75
C ILE A 69 10.96 -1.49 -12.87
N GLU A 70 10.82 -2.80 -12.83
CA GLU A 70 11.63 -3.69 -11.98
C GLU A 70 13.14 -3.41 -12.13
N GLY A 71 13.83 -3.29 -10.99
CA GLY A 71 15.25 -3.02 -10.92
C GLY A 71 15.67 -1.56 -11.12
N THR A 72 14.73 -0.63 -11.36
CA THR A 72 15.03 0.81 -11.40
C THR A 72 14.96 1.44 -10.02
N ASP A 73 15.57 2.60 -9.83
CA ASP A 73 15.48 3.36 -8.59
C ASP A 73 14.02 3.75 -8.25
N GLY A 74 13.23 4.09 -9.26
CA GLY A 74 11.81 4.44 -9.09
C GLY A 74 10.94 3.30 -8.57
N TRP A 75 11.30 2.06 -8.89
CA TRP A 75 10.62 0.86 -8.39
C TRP A 75 10.89 0.59 -6.91
N GLU A 76 12.03 1.05 -6.39
CA GLU A 76 12.40 0.83 -4.99
C GLU A 76 11.41 1.47 -4.02
N ILE A 77 11.17 0.82 -2.89
CA ILE A 77 10.47 1.43 -1.74
C ILE A 77 11.29 2.63 -1.25
N CYS A 78 10.62 3.70 -0.84
CA CYS A 78 11.24 4.92 -0.34
C CYS A 78 12.23 4.62 0.80
N ASP A 79 13.37 5.28 0.78
CA ASP A 79 14.45 5.02 1.74
C ASP A 79 14.00 5.32 3.18
N GLU A 80 13.16 6.34 3.38
CA GLU A 80 12.58 6.71 4.69
C GLU A 80 11.71 5.58 5.27
N VAL A 81 11.01 4.83 4.40
CA VAL A 81 10.18 3.67 4.79
C VAL A 81 11.09 2.49 5.16
N LYS A 82 12.14 2.24 4.37
CA LYS A 82 13.14 1.21 4.66
C LYS A 82 13.81 1.49 6.01
N GLU A 83 14.20 2.75 6.26
CA GLU A 83 14.81 3.16 7.52
C GLU A 83 13.83 2.98 8.70
N ALA A 84 12.57 3.40 8.55
CA ALA A 84 11.57 3.22 9.60
C ALA A 84 11.36 1.74 9.98
N TYR A 85 11.38 0.84 9.00
CA TYR A 85 11.32 -0.60 9.23
C TYR A 85 12.60 -1.13 9.91
N LYS A 86 13.77 -0.71 9.41
CA LYS A 86 15.07 -1.10 9.95
C LYS A 86 15.27 -0.70 11.41
N GLU A 87 14.77 0.45 11.83
CA GLU A 87 14.83 0.91 13.23
C GLU A 87 14.16 -0.09 14.19
N ILE A 88 13.17 -0.86 13.72
CA ILE A 88 12.43 -1.82 14.57
C ILE A 88 12.98 -3.23 14.41
N TYR A 89 13.26 -3.64 13.18
CA TYR A 89 13.59 -5.04 12.84
C TYR A 89 15.06 -5.26 12.51
N GLY A 90 15.90 -4.22 12.59
CA GLY A 90 17.32 -4.29 12.22
C GLY A 90 17.49 -4.51 10.70
N ASP A 91 18.54 -5.23 10.32
CA ASP A 91 18.86 -5.48 8.91
C ASP A 91 18.02 -6.61 8.27
N MET A 92 16.83 -6.88 8.79
CA MET A 92 15.91 -7.83 8.16
C MET A 92 15.40 -7.29 6.82
N THR A 93 15.30 -8.18 5.84
CA THR A 93 14.68 -7.84 4.54
C THR A 93 13.22 -7.49 4.74
N LEU A 94 12.74 -6.44 4.07
CA LEU A 94 11.34 -6.07 4.08
C LEU A 94 10.49 -7.22 3.51
N PRO A 95 9.47 -7.70 4.22
CA PRO A 95 8.55 -8.70 3.70
C PRO A 95 7.65 -8.06 2.64
N THR A 96 8.01 -8.21 1.37
CA THR A 96 7.39 -7.51 0.25
C THR A 96 6.71 -8.47 -0.70
N ILE A 97 5.50 -8.12 -1.11
CA ILE A 97 4.74 -8.76 -2.19
C ILE A 97 4.91 -7.92 -3.47
N LEU A 98 5.46 -8.52 -4.50
CA LEU A 98 5.47 -7.93 -5.83
C LEU A 98 4.11 -8.15 -6.48
N LYS A 99 3.48 -7.10 -6.93
CA LYS A 99 2.20 -7.13 -7.62
C LYS A 99 2.31 -6.48 -9.01
N LYS A 100 1.49 -6.89 -9.93
CA LYS A 100 1.49 -6.46 -11.33
C LYS A 100 0.31 -5.54 -11.70
N SER A 101 -0.45 -5.12 -10.71
CA SER A 101 -1.63 -4.26 -10.89
C SER A 101 -2.01 -3.63 -9.54
N PHE A 102 -3.05 -2.81 -9.51
CA PHE A 102 -3.51 -2.04 -8.36
C PHE A 102 -3.80 -2.90 -7.11
N GLY A 103 -4.52 -4.01 -7.27
CA GLY A 103 -4.76 -4.99 -6.22
C GLY A 103 -3.83 -6.18 -6.32
N TYR A 104 -3.77 -6.99 -5.27
CA TYR A 104 -3.06 -8.27 -5.28
C TYR A 104 -4.05 -9.43 -5.33
N ASP A 105 -3.88 -10.33 -6.28
CA ASP A 105 -4.78 -11.45 -6.55
C ASP A 105 -4.48 -12.71 -5.69
N GLY A 106 -3.32 -12.76 -5.03
CA GLY A 106 -2.87 -13.91 -4.22
C GLY A 106 -3.32 -13.87 -2.76
N TRP A 107 -4.23 -12.99 -2.35
CA TRP A 107 -4.68 -12.94 -0.96
C TRP A 107 -5.39 -14.22 -0.51
N ALA A 108 -6.02 -14.97 -1.43
CA ALA A 108 -6.67 -16.25 -1.12
C ALA A 108 -5.69 -17.27 -0.56
N GLU A 109 -4.50 -17.34 -1.13
CA GLU A 109 -3.45 -18.26 -0.75
C GLU A 109 -2.76 -17.86 0.56
N ALA A 110 -2.85 -16.60 0.95
CA ALA A 110 -2.24 -16.09 2.18
C ALA A 110 -2.92 -16.61 3.45
N GLN A 111 -4.19 -17.02 3.37
CA GLN A 111 -4.96 -17.63 4.47
C GLN A 111 -4.85 -16.85 5.78
N LEU A 112 -5.00 -15.52 5.72
CA LEU A 112 -4.77 -14.61 6.85
C LEU A 112 -5.65 -14.93 8.08
N ASP A 113 -6.86 -15.40 7.86
CA ASP A 113 -7.79 -15.90 8.88
C ASP A 113 -7.22 -17.10 9.64
N LYS A 114 -6.62 -18.07 8.91
CA LYS A 114 -5.98 -19.24 9.52
C LYS A 114 -4.68 -18.90 10.26
N LEU A 115 -4.02 -17.81 9.87
CA LEU A 115 -2.88 -17.27 10.61
C LEU A 115 -3.31 -16.56 11.91
N GLY A 116 -4.62 -16.41 12.12
CA GLY A 116 -5.21 -15.75 13.28
C GLY A 116 -5.12 -14.22 13.22
N ILE A 117 -5.00 -13.65 12.04
CA ILE A 117 -5.09 -12.19 11.85
C ILE A 117 -6.54 -11.76 12.12
N THR A 118 -6.71 -10.79 12.99
CA THR A 118 -8.03 -10.25 13.39
C THR A 118 -8.26 -8.83 12.90
N GLU A 119 -7.19 -8.12 12.55
CA GLU A 119 -7.24 -6.74 12.03
C GLU A 119 -6.16 -6.55 10.99
N ILE A 120 -6.51 -5.89 9.89
CA ILE A 120 -5.58 -5.45 8.85
C ILE A 120 -5.73 -3.94 8.70
N GLU A 121 -4.67 -3.20 8.98
CA GLU A 121 -4.58 -1.77 8.63
C GLU A 121 -3.89 -1.66 7.27
N VAL A 122 -4.47 -0.89 6.36
CA VAL A 122 -4.01 -0.74 4.98
C VAL A 122 -3.70 0.73 4.73
N ASP A 123 -2.42 1.06 4.65
CA ASP A 123 -1.93 2.42 4.49
C ASP A 123 -1.01 2.54 3.28
N GLY A 124 -0.78 3.73 2.75
CA GLY A 124 0.14 3.97 1.63
C GLY A 124 -0.46 4.74 0.46
N PHE A 125 -0.03 4.40 -0.77
CA PHE A 125 -0.26 5.24 -1.96
C PHE A 125 -0.70 4.43 -3.18
N CYS A 126 -1.63 4.92 -4.03
CA CYS A 126 -2.52 6.06 -3.74
C CYS A 126 -3.84 5.55 -3.15
N THR A 127 -4.47 6.35 -2.27
CA THR A 127 -5.73 6.00 -1.58
C THR A 127 -6.81 5.58 -2.56
N ASP A 128 -6.96 6.33 -3.67
CA ASP A 128 -7.99 6.16 -4.69
C ASP A 128 -7.65 5.15 -5.79
N ILE A 129 -6.50 4.48 -5.71
CA ILE A 129 -6.05 3.50 -6.70
C ILE A 129 -5.61 2.19 -6.02
N CYS A 130 -4.35 2.10 -5.58
CA CYS A 130 -3.79 0.87 -5.04
C CYS A 130 -4.34 0.54 -3.65
N VAL A 131 -4.48 1.54 -2.76
CA VAL A 131 -5.00 1.32 -1.41
C VAL A 131 -6.45 0.83 -1.46
N ILE A 132 -7.35 1.52 -2.18
CA ILE A 132 -8.75 1.10 -2.31
C ILE A 132 -8.87 -0.28 -2.96
N SER A 133 -8.04 -0.59 -3.94
CA SER A 133 -8.04 -1.90 -4.59
C SER A 133 -7.67 -3.02 -3.62
N GLN A 134 -6.62 -2.81 -2.78
CA GLN A 134 -6.25 -3.76 -1.73
C GLN A 134 -7.36 -3.91 -0.69
N VAL A 135 -7.90 -2.79 -0.21
CA VAL A 135 -8.95 -2.76 0.82
C VAL A 135 -10.18 -3.56 0.38
N LEU A 136 -10.68 -3.31 -0.84
CA LEU A 136 -11.89 -3.96 -1.33
C LEU A 136 -11.69 -5.45 -1.59
N VAL A 137 -10.52 -5.85 -2.10
CA VAL A 137 -10.17 -7.27 -2.28
C VAL A 137 -10.07 -7.97 -0.94
N LEU A 138 -9.34 -7.39 0.03
CA LEU A 138 -9.22 -7.96 1.38
C LEU A 138 -10.58 -8.06 2.08
N LYS A 139 -11.43 -7.03 1.96
CA LYS A 139 -12.78 -7.06 2.55
C LYS A 139 -13.68 -8.12 1.93
N ALA A 140 -13.56 -8.35 0.62
CA ALA A 140 -14.32 -9.39 -0.06
C ALA A 140 -13.85 -10.81 0.33
N MET A 141 -12.54 -10.99 0.52
CA MET A 141 -11.95 -12.28 0.82
C MET A 141 -12.02 -12.67 2.30
N TYR A 142 -11.92 -11.67 3.17
CA TYR A 142 -11.88 -11.85 4.63
C TYR A 142 -12.96 -10.98 5.31
N PRO A 143 -14.25 -11.27 5.11
CA PRO A 143 -15.34 -10.40 5.60
C PRO A 143 -15.36 -10.25 7.13
N GLU A 144 -14.82 -11.25 7.86
CA GLU A 144 -14.77 -11.26 9.32
C GLU A 144 -13.51 -10.59 9.90
N ILE A 145 -12.49 -10.31 9.08
CA ILE A 145 -11.32 -9.56 9.53
C ILE A 145 -11.67 -8.07 9.49
N LYS A 146 -11.38 -7.38 10.59
CA LYS A 146 -11.53 -5.93 10.66
C LYS A 146 -10.51 -5.27 9.72
N ILE A 147 -10.99 -4.46 8.78
CA ILE A 147 -10.14 -3.64 7.91
C ILE A 147 -10.17 -2.19 8.40
N VAL A 148 -8.99 -1.61 8.51
CA VAL A 148 -8.77 -0.22 8.97
C VAL A 148 -7.93 0.51 7.93
N VAL A 149 -8.20 1.79 7.73
CA VAL A 149 -7.34 2.69 6.93
C VAL A 149 -7.04 3.91 7.79
N LYS A 150 -5.77 4.25 7.91
CA LYS A 150 -5.37 5.45 8.63
C LYS A 150 -5.24 6.62 7.66
N GLU A 151 -6.20 7.55 7.74
CA GLU A 151 -6.35 8.65 6.78
C GLU A 151 -5.07 9.45 6.57
N ASP A 152 -4.38 9.81 7.65
CA ASP A 152 -3.17 10.63 7.60
C ASP A 152 -1.91 9.88 7.17
N CYS A 153 -1.99 8.55 6.99
CA CYS A 153 -0.94 7.68 6.43
C CYS A 153 -1.18 7.31 4.95
N CYS A 154 -2.25 7.84 4.35
CA CYS A 154 -2.60 7.62 2.95
C CYS A 154 -2.66 8.93 2.18
N ALA A 155 -2.39 8.89 0.89
CA ALA A 155 -2.56 10.03 -0.02
C ALA A 155 -3.18 9.59 -1.34
N GLY A 156 -4.21 10.29 -1.80
CA GLY A 156 -4.75 10.11 -3.15
C GLY A 156 -3.99 10.92 -4.19
N LEU A 157 -4.37 10.80 -5.45
CA LEU A 157 -3.82 11.65 -6.53
C LEU A 157 -4.06 13.15 -6.28
N ASN A 158 -5.09 13.46 -5.52
CA ASN A 158 -5.39 14.79 -4.97
C ASN A 158 -6.37 14.63 -3.81
N GLU A 159 -6.56 15.69 -3.04
CA GLU A 159 -7.42 15.67 -1.85
C GLU A 159 -8.86 15.23 -2.16
N LYS A 160 -9.44 15.69 -3.27
CA LYS A 160 -10.82 15.32 -3.65
C LYS A 160 -10.96 13.80 -3.87
N LYS A 161 -9.99 13.18 -4.54
CA LYS A 161 -9.98 11.74 -4.79
C LYS A 161 -9.70 10.94 -3.52
N HIS A 162 -8.81 11.46 -2.67
CA HIS A 162 -8.55 10.89 -1.35
C HIS A 162 -9.84 10.82 -0.53
N GLN A 163 -10.57 11.92 -0.38
CA GLN A 163 -11.82 11.98 0.37
C GLN A 163 -12.90 11.07 -0.24
N ALA A 164 -13.02 11.01 -1.57
CA ALA A 164 -13.95 10.11 -2.23
C ALA A 164 -13.66 8.63 -1.91
N ALA A 165 -12.38 8.24 -1.85
CA ALA A 165 -12.00 6.89 -1.45
C ALA A 165 -12.36 6.59 0.02
N LEU A 166 -12.14 7.54 0.93
CA LEU A 166 -12.51 7.40 2.34
C LEU A 166 -14.04 7.23 2.52
N GLU A 167 -14.85 7.95 1.74
CA GLU A 167 -16.31 7.78 1.73
C GLU A 167 -16.72 6.37 1.28
N ILE A 168 -16.04 5.82 0.26
CA ILE A 168 -16.27 4.44 -0.21
C ILE A 168 -15.88 3.44 0.88
N PHE A 169 -14.76 3.64 1.58
CA PHE A 169 -14.35 2.78 2.70
C PHE A 169 -15.44 2.70 3.76
N ASN A 170 -15.97 3.83 4.20
CA ASN A 170 -17.08 3.88 5.17
C ASN A 170 -18.31 3.10 4.66
N SER A 171 -18.66 3.26 3.38
CA SER A 171 -19.78 2.53 2.77
C SER A 171 -19.55 1.02 2.72
N CYS A 172 -18.28 0.59 2.59
CA CYS A 172 -17.86 -0.81 2.57
C CYS A 172 -17.53 -1.38 3.95
N GLN A 173 -17.90 -0.69 5.04
CA GLN A 173 -17.67 -1.14 6.43
C GLN A 173 -16.17 -1.27 6.78
N VAL A 174 -15.35 -0.41 6.22
CA VAL A 174 -13.94 -0.25 6.56
C VAL A 174 -13.83 0.92 7.52
N GLU A 175 -13.12 0.73 8.62
CA GLU A 175 -12.91 1.79 9.60
C GLU A 175 -11.85 2.78 9.10
N VAL A 176 -12.19 4.05 9.07
CA VAL A 176 -11.26 5.15 8.78
C VAL A 176 -10.92 5.85 10.09
N ILE A 177 -9.60 5.97 10.41
CA ILE A 177 -9.09 6.57 11.66
C ILE A 177 -8.08 7.68 11.37
#